data_ee7822abb27eddc7d9168e63b2fbd20e
#
_entry.id   ee7822abb27eddc7d9168e63b2fbd20e
#
_cell.length_a   1.000
_cell.length_b   1.000
_cell.length_c   1.000
_cell.angle_alpha   90.00
_cell.angle_beta   90.00
_cell.angle_gamma   90.00
#
_symmetry.space_group_name_H-M   'P 1'
#
loop_
_entity.id
_entity.type
_entity.pdbx_description
1 polymer ?
#
loop_
_entity_poly.entity_id
_entity_poly.type
_entity_poly.pdbx_seq_one_letter_code
_entity_poly.pdbx_strand_id
1 'polypeptide(L)'
;KRSAQAEAGIVELRKLVDTLIIVPNQRLLSLGGRDISLIEAFRRADDILFHAVKGISDLIMVPGLINLDFADVKKIMSQMGLALMGTGTASGENRAVEAVQNAISSPLLEDNAIQGARGVLLNITGGPNMTLHEINEASSMIQAEAHEDANIIFGTVVDESMGEEIRIT
;
A
#
# COMPACT_ATOMS: atom_id res chain seq x y z
N LYS A 1 -8.13 25.59 12.08
CA LYS A 1 -6.77 26.15 11.86
C LYS A 1 -5.76 25.11 11.37
N ARG A 2 -5.63 23.94 12.02
CA ARG A 2 -4.66 22.90 11.61
C ARG A 2 -4.99 22.28 10.24
N SER A 3 -6.26 22.01 9.94
CA SER A 3 -6.70 21.48 8.65
C SER A 3 -6.37 22.44 7.50
N ALA A 4 -6.70 23.73 7.63
CA ALA A 4 -6.39 24.73 6.61
C ALA A 4 -4.88 24.91 6.38
N GLN A 5 -4.07 24.71 7.42
CA GLN A 5 -2.61 24.79 7.31
C GLN A 5 -2.05 23.54 6.59
N ALA A 6 -2.61 22.35 6.85
CA ALA A 6 -2.27 21.12 6.15
C ALA A 6 -2.68 21.21 4.66
N GLU A 7 -3.88 21.68 4.37
CA GLU A 7 -4.36 21.88 2.99
C GLU A 7 -3.46 22.84 2.20
N ALA A 8 -3.06 23.95 2.81
CA ALA A 8 -2.12 24.87 2.18
C ALA A 8 -0.75 24.20 1.90
N GLY A 9 -0.24 23.41 2.84
CA GLY A 9 1.00 22.67 2.67
C GLY A 9 0.90 21.60 1.55
N ILE A 10 -0.23 20.89 1.46
CA ILE A 10 -0.51 19.92 0.40
C ILE A 10 -0.49 20.59 -0.97
N VAL A 11 -1.13 21.75 -1.11
CA VAL A 11 -1.17 22.51 -2.37
C VAL A 11 0.24 22.92 -2.83
N GLU A 12 1.09 23.35 -1.91
CA GLU A 12 2.46 23.73 -2.26
C GLU A 12 3.33 22.50 -2.59
N LEU A 13 3.24 21.44 -1.78
CA LEU A 13 4.00 20.22 -1.99
C LEU A 13 3.64 19.55 -3.33
N ARG A 14 2.36 19.53 -3.68
CA ARG A 14 1.86 18.94 -4.93
C ARG A 14 2.46 19.56 -6.19
N LYS A 15 2.95 20.80 -6.12
CA LYS A 15 3.62 21.46 -7.24
C LYS A 15 5.06 20.99 -7.45
N LEU A 16 5.65 20.36 -6.43
CA LEU A 16 7.07 20.03 -6.37
C LEU A 16 7.33 18.53 -6.50
N VAL A 17 6.28 17.69 -6.42
CA VAL A 17 6.40 16.23 -6.45
C VAL A 17 5.51 15.64 -7.54
N ASP A 18 5.92 14.50 -8.09
CA ASP A 18 5.14 13.79 -9.12
C ASP A 18 3.95 13.06 -8.50
N THR A 19 4.14 12.48 -7.32
CA THR A 19 3.11 11.74 -6.58
C THR A 19 3.08 12.20 -5.13
N LEU A 20 1.89 12.36 -4.58
CA LEU A 20 1.68 12.71 -3.18
C LEU A 20 0.79 11.67 -2.51
N ILE A 21 1.32 11.00 -1.48
CA ILE A 21 0.57 10.05 -0.64
C ILE A 21 0.00 10.83 0.54
N ILE A 22 -1.31 10.75 0.74
CA ILE A 22 -1.99 11.36 1.89
C ILE A 22 -2.61 10.27 2.75
N VAL A 23 -2.31 10.33 4.05
CA VAL A 23 -2.92 9.47 5.05
C VAL A 23 -3.87 10.30 5.92
N PRO A 24 -5.20 10.13 5.77
CA PRO A 24 -6.17 10.90 6.55
C PRO A 24 -6.15 10.46 8.02
N ASN A 25 -5.70 11.33 8.92
CA ASN A 25 -5.61 11.01 10.36
C ASN A 25 -6.95 10.60 10.98
N GLN A 26 -8.09 11.12 10.49
CA GLN A 26 -9.41 10.72 10.97
C GLN A 26 -9.71 9.25 10.70
N ARG A 27 -9.23 8.70 9.59
CA ARG A 27 -9.39 7.28 9.24
C ARG A 27 -8.50 6.37 10.08
N LEU A 28 -7.37 6.89 10.57
CA LEU A 28 -6.51 6.17 11.52
C LEU A 28 -7.20 5.93 12.87
N LEU A 29 -8.05 6.85 13.31
CA LEU A 29 -8.82 6.69 14.53
C LEU A 29 -9.83 5.54 14.43
N SER A 30 -10.34 5.23 13.25
CA SER A 30 -11.24 4.08 13.05
C SER A 30 -10.53 2.73 13.12
N LEU A 31 -9.22 2.69 12.86
CA LEU A 31 -8.40 1.48 13.01
C LEU A 31 -8.09 1.10 14.46
N GLY A 32 -8.22 2.03 15.38
CA GLY A 32 -7.72 1.89 16.75
C GLY A 32 -8.73 1.45 17.81
N GLY A 33 -10.02 1.39 17.47
CA GLY A 33 -11.07 1.19 18.49
C GLY A 33 -11.21 2.39 19.45
N ARG A 34 -12.12 2.25 20.43
CA ARG A 34 -12.47 3.37 21.35
C ARG A 34 -11.39 3.68 22.40
N ASP A 35 -10.46 2.76 22.64
CA ASP A 35 -9.51 2.84 23.76
C ASP A 35 -8.07 3.15 23.34
N ILE A 36 -7.86 3.51 22.08
CA ILE A 36 -6.50 3.84 21.60
C ILE A 36 -6.02 5.16 22.18
N SER A 37 -4.81 5.18 22.74
CA SER A 37 -4.18 6.41 23.18
C SER A 37 -3.76 7.30 22.01
N LEU A 38 -3.67 8.62 22.24
CA LEU A 38 -3.21 9.56 21.22
C LEU A 38 -1.82 9.22 20.70
N ILE A 39 -0.92 8.79 21.57
CA ILE A 39 0.45 8.39 21.22
C ILE A 39 0.42 7.16 20.31
N GLU A 40 -0.42 6.18 20.65
CA GLU A 40 -0.56 4.98 19.84
C GLU A 40 -1.16 5.27 18.46
N ALA A 41 -2.13 6.17 18.39
CA ALA A 41 -2.70 6.61 17.10
C ALA A 41 -1.64 7.27 16.20
N PHE A 42 -0.75 8.09 16.75
CA PHE A 42 0.35 8.67 15.99
C PHE A 42 1.39 7.63 15.57
N ARG A 43 1.74 6.68 16.44
CA ARG A 43 2.65 5.58 16.06
C ARG A 43 2.10 4.78 14.88
N ARG A 44 0.81 4.44 14.89
CA ARG A 44 0.18 3.75 13.75
C ARG A 44 0.22 4.57 12.47
N ALA A 45 0.07 5.89 12.56
CA ALA A 45 0.23 6.77 11.41
C ALA A 45 1.67 6.71 10.85
N ASP A 46 2.64 6.77 11.74
CA ASP A 46 4.06 6.69 11.38
C ASP A 46 4.40 5.32 10.77
N ASP A 47 3.89 4.23 11.35
CA ASP A 47 4.08 2.86 10.84
C ASP A 47 3.50 2.70 9.43
N ILE A 48 2.31 3.26 9.16
CA ILE A 48 1.68 3.21 7.85
C ILE A 48 2.54 3.95 6.82
N LEU A 49 2.99 5.17 7.14
CA LEU A 49 3.86 5.94 6.25
C LEU A 49 5.21 5.25 6.04
N PHE A 50 5.77 4.66 7.10
CA PHE A 50 6.99 3.86 7.02
C PHE A 50 6.82 2.68 6.07
N HIS A 51 5.75 1.89 6.22
CA HIS A 51 5.50 0.74 5.35
C HIS A 51 5.23 1.15 3.90
N ALA A 52 4.59 2.30 3.67
CA ALA A 52 4.41 2.84 2.33
C ALA A 52 5.74 3.13 1.63
N VAL A 53 6.59 3.91 2.28
CA VAL A 53 7.90 4.29 1.72
C VAL A 53 8.81 3.07 1.62
N LYS A 54 8.86 2.24 2.68
CA LYS A 54 9.64 1.01 2.70
C LYS A 54 9.20 0.05 1.60
N GLY A 55 7.89 -0.17 1.43
CA GLY A 55 7.35 -1.04 0.40
C GLY A 55 7.79 -0.65 -1.01
N ILE A 56 7.73 0.63 -1.36
CA ILE A 56 8.19 1.14 -2.66
C ILE A 56 9.72 1.00 -2.78
N SER A 57 10.45 1.35 -1.73
CA SER A 57 11.92 1.25 -1.72
C SER A 57 12.39 -0.20 -1.85
N ASP A 58 11.78 -1.11 -1.11
CA ASP A 58 12.16 -2.52 -1.11
C ASP A 58 11.91 -3.17 -2.47
N LEU A 59 10.84 -2.80 -3.19
CA LEU A 59 10.59 -3.29 -4.55
C LEU A 59 11.72 -2.99 -5.53
N ILE A 60 12.45 -1.91 -5.28
CA ILE A 60 13.56 -1.47 -6.14
C ILE A 60 14.90 -2.01 -5.63
N MET A 61 15.09 -2.03 -4.30
CA MET A 61 16.39 -2.25 -3.66
C MET A 61 16.62 -3.68 -3.18
N VAL A 62 15.54 -4.40 -2.85
CA VAL A 62 15.62 -5.73 -2.25
C VAL A 62 15.31 -6.79 -3.30
N PRO A 63 16.22 -7.75 -3.55
CA PRO A 63 15.93 -8.86 -4.44
C PRO A 63 14.75 -9.70 -3.92
N GLY A 64 13.74 -9.88 -4.77
CA GLY A 64 12.57 -10.71 -4.51
C GLY A 64 12.42 -11.81 -5.58
N LEU A 65 11.30 -12.52 -5.56
CA LEU A 65 10.96 -13.50 -6.60
C LEU A 65 10.59 -12.80 -7.91
N ILE A 66 9.96 -11.64 -7.82
CA ILE A 66 9.60 -10.77 -8.95
C ILE A 66 10.12 -9.39 -8.63
N ASN A 67 11.10 -8.94 -9.40
CA ASN A 67 11.74 -7.64 -9.22
C ASN A 67 11.19 -6.64 -10.23
N LEU A 68 11.02 -5.41 -9.77
CA LEU A 68 10.71 -4.27 -10.62
C LEU A 68 11.97 -3.46 -10.88
N ASP A 69 12.09 -2.94 -12.09
CA ASP A 69 13.10 -1.92 -12.33
C ASP A 69 12.59 -0.52 -11.94
N PHE A 70 13.51 0.39 -11.74
CA PHE A 70 13.18 1.76 -11.37
C PHE A 70 12.32 2.46 -12.43
N ALA A 71 12.47 2.10 -13.71
CA ALA A 71 11.73 2.72 -14.80
C ALA A 71 10.24 2.37 -14.74
N ASP A 72 9.90 1.14 -14.35
CA ASP A 72 8.51 0.70 -14.19
C ASP A 72 7.82 1.44 -13.02
N VAL A 73 8.48 1.49 -11.87
CA VAL A 73 7.98 2.25 -10.71
C VAL A 73 7.81 3.73 -11.06
N LYS A 74 8.83 4.33 -11.70
CA LYS A 74 8.79 5.72 -12.15
C LYS A 74 7.63 5.98 -13.10
N LYS A 75 7.34 5.07 -14.02
CA LYS A 75 6.24 5.21 -15.00
C LYS A 75 4.88 5.38 -14.33
N ILE A 76 4.61 4.59 -13.27
CA ILE A 76 3.38 4.73 -12.49
C ILE A 76 3.40 6.01 -11.65
N MET A 77 4.48 6.24 -10.91
CA MET A 77 4.58 7.36 -9.99
C MET A 77 4.60 8.73 -10.68
N SER A 78 5.02 8.79 -11.96
CA SER A 78 5.02 10.04 -12.77
C SER A 78 3.66 10.42 -13.33
N GLN A 79 2.61 9.63 -13.12
CA GLN A 79 1.26 9.95 -13.62
C GLN A 79 0.55 11.05 -12.85
N MET A 80 1.28 11.88 -12.15
CA MET A 80 0.87 13.06 -11.41
C MET A 80 -0.50 12.93 -10.72
N GLY A 81 -0.51 12.79 -9.43
CA GLY A 81 -1.78 12.74 -8.74
C GLY A 81 -1.70 12.48 -7.26
N LEU A 82 -2.88 12.38 -6.70
CA LEU A 82 -3.07 11.92 -5.34
C LEU A 82 -2.99 10.39 -5.35
N ALA A 83 -2.06 9.85 -4.59
CA ALA A 83 -1.97 8.42 -4.37
C ALA A 83 -2.64 8.05 -3.04
N LEU A 84 -3.40 6.98 -3.08
CA LEU A 84 -3.98 6.35 -1.90
C LEU A 84 -3.27 5.04 -1.65
N MET A 85 -3.28 4.59 -0.42
CA MET A 85 -2.61 3.38 0.00
C MET A 85 -3.51 2.52 0.87
N GLY A 86 -3.51 1.21 0.59
CA GLY A 86 -4.08 0.20 1.46
C GLY A 86 -3.01 -0.79 1.88
N THR A 87 -3.10 -1.32 3.07
CA THR A 87 -2.23 -2.39 3.54
C THR A 87 -3.04 -3.43 4.28
N GLY A 88 -2.69 -4.70 4.06
CA GLY A 88 -3.29 -5.83 4.74
C GLY A 88 -2.24 -6.88 5.03
N THR A 89 -2.36 -7.52 6.19
CA THR A 89 -1.49 -8.61 6.62
C THR A 89 -2.38 -9.79 7.03
N ALA A 90 -1.97 -10.98 6.69
CA ALA A 90 -2.63 -12.20 7.10
C ALA A 90 -1.64 -13.37 7.23
N SER A 91 -2.06 -14.40 7.95
CA SER A 91 -1.31 -15.65 8.15
C SER A 91 -2.25 -16.85 7.99
N GLY A 92 -1.69 -18.04 7.77
CA GLY A 92 -2.46 -19.27 7.61
C GLY A 92 -2.64 -19.69 6.15
N GLU A 93 -3.56 -20.62 5.91
CA GLU A 93 -3.70 -21.32 4.61
C GLU A 93 -4.15 -20.38 3.48
N ASN A 94 -5.02 -19.40 3.77
CA ASN A 94 -5.55 -18.43 2.80
C ASN A 94 -4.95 -17.03 2.96
N ARG A 95 -3.75 -16.93 3.52
CA ARG A 95 -3.13 -15.64 3.90
C ARG A 95 -3.03 -14.63 2.76
N ALA A 96 -2.78 -15.08 1.53
CA ALA A 96 -2.69 -14.18 0.38
C ALA A 96 -4.03 -13.51 0.08
N VAL A 97 -5.12 -14.29 0.02
CA VAL A 97 -6.49 -13.79 -0.21
C VAL A 97 -6.92 -12.85 0.90
N GLU A 98 -6.72 -13.26 2.15
CA GLU A 98 -7.10 -12.46 3.32
C GLU A 98 -6.30 -11.14 3.40
N ALA A 99 -5.00 -11.18 3.09
CA ALA A 99 -4.17 -9.98 3.06
C ALA A 99 -4.62 -9.00 1.97
N VAL A 100 -4.98 -9.50 0.77
CA VAL A 100 -5.57 -8.65 -0.29
C VAL A 100 -6.88 -8.05 0.16
N GLN A 101 -7.81 -8.83 0.72
CA GLN A 101 -9.09 -8.33 1.21
C GLN A 101 -8.91 -7.26 2.28
N ASN A 102 -7.97 -7.47 3.22
CA ASN A 102 -7.63 -6.50 4.24
C ASN A 102 -7.04 -5.21 3.65
N ALA A 103 -6.21 -5.34 2.60
CA ALA A 103 -5.62 -4.20 1.93
C ALA A 103 -6.68 -3.37 1.16
N ILE A 104 -7.57 -4.04 0.41
CA ILE A 104 -8.66 -3.39 -0.35
C ILE A 104 -9.67 -2.74 0.60
N SER A 105 -10.00 -3.41 1.71
CA SER A 105 -10.93 -2.92 2.73
C SER A 105 -10.28 -1.96 3.73
N SER A 106 -9.03 -1.57 3.49
CA SER A 106 -8.32 -0.66 4.39
C SER A 106 -9.07 0.66 4.51
N PRO A 107 -9.34 1.15 5.74
CA PRO A 107 -9.97 2.44 5.95
C PRO A 107 -9.19 3.63 5.38
N LEU A 108 -7.94 3.41 4.99
CA LEU A 108 -7.08 4.41 4.35
C LEU A 108 -7.42 4.61 2.88
N LEU A 109 -8.04 3.62 2.25
CA LEU A 109 -8.59 3.73 0.90
C LEU A 109 -9.97 4.39 0.96
N GLU A 110 -10.29 5.17 -0.06
CA GLU A 110 -11.65 5.66 -0.27
C GLU A 110 -12.51 4.57 -0.90
N ASP A 111 -13.82 4.67 -0.74
CA ASP A 111 -14.75 3.77 -1.42
C ASP A 111 -14.48 3.83 -2.94
N ASN A 112 -14.33 2.67 -3.57
CA ASN A 112 -14.01 2.51 -4.99
C ASN A 112 -12.64 3.07 -5.43
N ALA A 113 -11.69 3.30 -4.52
CA ALA A 113 -10.37 3.83 -4.85
C ALA A 113 -9.63 2.96 -5.89
N ILE A 114 -9.70 1.65 -5.75
CA ILE A 114 -9.04 0.71 -6.68
C ILE A 114 -9.74 0.70 -8.04
N GLN A 115 -11.07 0.74 -8.07
CA GLN A 115 -11.86 0.78 -9.30
C GLN A 115 -11.65 2.05 -10.12
N GLY A 116 -11.31 3.16 -9.46
CA GLY A 116 -10.99 4.44 -10.09
C GLY A 116 -9.50 4.64 -10.40
N ALA A 117 -8.64 3.73 -9.94
CA ALA A 117 -7.20 3.86 -10.11
C ALA A 117 -6.76 3.60 -11.56
N ARG A 118 -5.94 4.48 -12.12
CA ARG A 118 -5.30 4.31 -13.44
C ARG A 118 -3.94 3.63 -13.34
N GLY A 119 -3.32 3.66 -12.18
CA GLY A 119 -2.07 2.99 -11.87
C GLY A 119 -2.15 2.33 -10.50
N VAL A 120 -1.72 1.09 -10.42
CA VAL A 120 -1.64 0.33 -9.17
C VAL A 120 -0.24 -0.22 -9.03
N LEU A 121 0.40 0.10 -7.92
CA LEU A 121 1.66 -0.50 -7.52
C LEU A 121 1.38 -1.45 -6.36
N LEU A 122 1.62 -2.73 -6.59
CA LEU A 122 1.35 -3.79 -5.63
C LEU A 122 2.66 -4.37 -5.09
N ASN A 123 2.85 -4.25 -3.79
CA ASN A 123 3.95 -4.88 -3.08
C ASN A 123 3.45 -6.10 -2.28
N ILE A 124 4.03 -7.26 -2.54
CA ILE A 124 3.77 -8.52 -1.83
C ILE A 124 5.01 -8.88 -1.02
N THR A 125 4.94 -8.72 0.29
CA THR A 125 6.04 -9.07 1.20
C THR A 125 5.66 -10.31 2.01
N GLY A 126 6.52 -11.29 2.03
CA GLY A 126 6.29 -12.52 2.81
C GLY A 126 7.59 -13.23 3.18
N GLY A 127 7.48 -14.26 4.00
CA GLY A 127 8.61 -15.10 4.38
C GLY A 127 9.14 -15.96 3.22
N PRO A 128 10.24 -16.72 3.46
CA PRO A 128 10.83 -17.60 2.44
C PRO A 128 9.90 -18.73 1.95
N ASN A 129 8.83 -18.97 2.69
CA ASN A 129 7.79 -19.97 2.39
C ASN A 129 6.69 -19.44 1.44
N MET A 130 6.77 -18.15 1.03
CA MET A 130 5.83 -17.55 0.08
C MET A 130 5.92 -18.26 -1.27
N THR A 131 4.78 -18.65 -1.82
CA THR A 131 4.68 -19.44 -3.04
C THR A 131 4.29 -18.58 -4.26
N LEU A 132 4.64 -19.03 -5.45
CA LEU A 132 4.18 -18.41 -6.70
C LEU A 132 2.65 -18.46 -6.85
N HIS A 133 2.00 -19.47 -6.27
CA HIS A 133 0.54 -19.60 -6.28
C HIS A 133 -0.09 -18.42 -5.50
N GLU A 134 0.39 -18.15 -4.29
CA GLU A 134 -0.08 -17.03 -3.47
C GLU A 134 0.13 -15.69 -4.15
N ILE A 135 1.27 -15.48 -4.80
CA ILE A 135 1.57 -14.26 -5.56
C ILE A 135 0.58 -14.08 -6.72
N ASN A 136 0.34 -15.17 -7.48
CA ASN A 136 -0.60 -15.13 -8.61
C ASN A 136 -2.04 -14.88 -8.15
N GLU A 137 -2.44 -15.50 -7.05
CA GLU A 137 -3.77 -15.33 -6.47
C GLU A 137 -3.98 -13.88 -6.01
N ALA A 138 -3.03 -13.32 -5.26
CA ALA A 138 -3.07 -11.94 -4.82
C ALA A 138 -3.14 -10.94 -5.99
N SER A 139 -2.28 -11.11 -6.99
CA SER A 139 -2.25 -10.22 -8.15
C SER A 139 -3.52 -10.32 -9.00
N SER A 140 -4.08 -11.52 -9.17
CA SER A 140 -5.33 -11.73 -9.92
C SER A 140 -6.53 -11.09 -9.23
N MET A 141 -6.60 -11.13 -7.89
CA MET A 141 -7.66 -10.46 -7.13
C MET A 141 -7.60 -8.95 -7.30
N ILE A 142 -6.42 -8.34 -7.20
CA ILE A 142 -6.25 -6.89 -7.42
C ILE A 142 -6.62 -6.51 -8.85
N GLN A 143 -6.23 -7.33 -9.83
CA GLN A 143 -6.57 -7.10 -11.23
C GLN A 143 -8.09 -7.16 -11.48
N ALA A 144 -8.80 -8.04 -10.80
CA ALA A 144 -10.25 -8.15 -10.91
C ALA A 144 -10.99 -6.95 -10.29
N GLU A 145 -10.42 -6.33 -9.26
CA GLU A 145 -11.00 -5.16 -8.59
C GLU A 145 -10.60 -3.83 -9.24
N ALA A 146 -9.50 -3.78 -9.97
CA ALA A 146 -9.01 -2.57 -10.61
C ALA A 146 -9.80 -2.25 -11.89
N HIS A 147 -9.69 -0.99 -12.35
CA HIS A 147 -10.23 -0.60 -13.65
C HIS A 147 -9.61 -1.42 -14.79
N GLU A 148 -10.40 -1.77 -15.82
CA GLU A 148 -9.92 -2.57 -16.95
C GLU A 148 -8.71 -1.97 -17.69
N ASP A 149 -8.59 -0.65 -17.70
CA ASP A 149 -7.47 0.09 -18.30
C ASP A 149 -6.36 0.42 -17.28
N ALA A 150 -6.44 -0.09 -16.05
CA ALA A 150 -5.43 0.20 -15.04
C ALA A 150 -4.07 -0.41 -15.39
N ASN A 151 -3.02 0.38 -15.28
CA ASN A 151 -1.65 -0.13 -15.34
C ASN A 151 -1.26 -0.69 -13.98
N ILE A 152 -1.22 -2.02 -13.86
CA ILE A 152 -0.89 -2.71 -12.63
C ILE A 152 0.53 -3.24 -12.71
N ILE A 153 1.37 -2.81 -11.77
CA ILE A 153 2.73 -3.33 -11.60
C ILE A 153 2.82 -3.96 -10.23
N PHE A 154 3.35 -5.16 -10.15
CA PHE A 154 3.55 -5.84 -8.89
C PHE A 154 4.97 -6.36 -8.74
N GLY A 155 5.45 -6.38 -7.52
CA GLY A 155 6.72 -6.98 -7.18
C GLY A 155 6.64 -7.67 -5.82
N THR A 156 7.65 -8.48 -5.53
CA THR A 156 7.70 -9.28 -4.32
C THR A 156 8.95 -8.98 -3.52
N VAL A 157 8.81 -9.02 -2.21
CA VAL A 157 9.92 -8.90 -1.27
C VAL A 157 9.93 -10.12 -0.36
N VAL A 158 11.08 -10.77 -0.23
CA VAL A 158 11.26 -11.85 0.75
C VAL A 158 11.90 -11.27 2.00
N ASP A 159 11.16 -11.34 3.12
CA ASP A 159 11.59 -10.87 4.43
C ASP A 159 11.46 -12.01 5.44
N GLU A 160 12.59 -12.54 5.92
CA GLU A 160 12.61 -13.65 6.86
C GLU A 160 11.88 -13.36 8.17
N SER A 161 11.78 -12.09 8.55
CA SER A 161 11.07 -11.67 9.77
C SER A 161 9.56 -11.84 9.69
N MET A 162 9.00 -11.99 8.48
CA MET A 162 7.57 -12.21 8.27
C MET A 162 7.09 -13.62 8.67
N GLY A 163 7.99 -14.62 8.71
CA GLY A 163 7.64 -15.99 9.08
C GLY A 163 6.50 -16.54 8.21
N GLU A 164 5.36 -16.81 8.83
CA GLU A 164 4.16 -17.34 8.18
C GLU A 164 3.21 -16.22 7.65
N GLU A 165 3.56 -14.96 7.82
CA GLU A 165 2.71 -13.85 7.40
C GLU A 165 3.00 -13.43 5.96
N ILE A 166 1.94 -12.93 5.29
CA ILE A 166 2.03 -12.17 4.03
C ILE A 166 1.45 -10.78 4.27
N ARG A 167 2.15 -9.77 3.77
CA ARG A 167 1.69 -8.38 3.73
C ARG A 167 1.53 -7.93 2.29
N ILE A 168 0.37 -7.36 2.01
CA ILE A 168 0.03 -6.71 0.75
C ILE A 168 -0.07 -5.21 0.99
N THR A 169 0.58 -4.43 0.17
CA THR A 169 0.53 -2.97 0.22
C THR A 169 0.35 -2.41 -1.17
#